data_b655ff9ef3873a86c06600b8c6ba0af4
#
_entry.id   b655ff9ef3873a86c06600b8c6ba0af4
#
_cell.length_a   1.000
_cell.length_b   1.000
_cell.length_c   1.000
_cell.angle_alpha   90.00
_cell.angle_beta   90.00
_cell.angle_gamma   90.00
#
_symmetry.space_group_name_H-M   'P 1'
#
loop_
_entity.id
_entity.type
_entity.pdbx_description
1 polymer ?
#
loop_
_entity_poly.entity_id
_entity_poly.type
_entity_poly.pdbx_seq_one_letter_code
_entity_poly.pdbx_strand_id
1 'polypeptide(L)'
;MTIQTRTVRAPRGASISCKGWPQEAAYRMIQNNLDPEVAERPEDLVVYGGTGKAARTWTDFERILKALLELESDETLLVQSGRPVGIAKTHPEAPRVLIANSLLVPHWATWEEFRRLEAMGLTMFGQMTAGSWIYIGTQGILQGTYETFGACARERFGGSLKEIGRASCRERV
;
A
#
# COMPACT_ATOMS: atom_id res chain seq x y z
N MET A 1 6.44 31.47 -2.97
CA MET A 1 6.97 30.24 -2.36
C MET A 1 7.18 29.25 -3.47
N THR A 2 8.42 28.95 -3.79
CA THR A 2 8.77 27.96 -4.84
C THR A 2 8.52 26.59 -4.25
N ILE A 3 7.51 25.88 -4.75
CA ILE A 3 7.27 24.47 -4.40
C ILE A 3 8.46 23.70 -5.01
N GLN A 4 9.38 23.25 -4.16
CA GLN A 4 10.39 22.29 -4.60
C GLN A 4 9.67 20.99 -4.92
N THR A 5 9.54 20.70 -6.18
CA THR A 5 8.96 19.43 -6.67
C THR A 5 9.93 18.31 -6.27
N ARG A 6 9.58 17.57 -5.21
CA ARG A 6 10.35 16.39 -4.79
C ARG A 6 10.04 15.25 -5.72
N THR A 7 11.00 14.82 -6.52
CA THR A 7 10.88 13.61 -7.32
C THR A 7 11.31 12.41 -6.47
N VAL A 8 10.41 11.47 -6.24
CA VAL A 8 10.67 10.22 -5.52
C VAL A 8 10.81 9.10 -6.54
N ARG A 9 11.86 8.30 -6.39
CA ARG A 9 12.05 7.05 -7.15
C ARG A 9 12.61 5.97 -6.25
N ALA A 10 12.05 4.77 -6.35
CA ALA A 10 12.50 3.63 -5.58
C ALA A 10 13.90 3.16 -6.04
N PRO A 11 14.77 2.72 -5.12
CA PRO A 11 16.02 2.06 -5.47
C PRO A 11 15.76 0.79 -6.31
N ARG A 12 16.63 0.53 -7.28
CA ARG A 12 16.55 -0.65 -8.17
C ARG A 12 17.74 -1.58 -7.93
N GLY A 13 17.61 -2.83 -8.39
CA GLY A 13 18.66 -3.84 -8.30
C GLY A 13 18.66 -4.64 -7.00
N ALA A 14 19.70 -5.45 -6.80
CA ALA A 14 19.77 -6.42 -5.71
C ALA A 14 20.34 -5.87 -4.39
N SER A 15 20.93 -4.67 -4.40
CA SER A 15 21.45 -4.04 -3.18
C SER A 15 20.30 -3.52 -2.33
N ILE A 16 20.32 -3.81 -1.03
CA ILE A 16 19.31 -3.36 -0.08
C ILE A 16 19.85 -2.25 0.82
N SER A 17 18.99 -1.34 1.20
CA SER A 17 19.27 -0.24 2.13
C SER A 17 18.83 -0.57 3.55
N CYS A 18 17.78 -1.39 3.68
CA CYS A 18 17.21 -1.83 4.94
C CYS A 18 17.95 -3.07 5.48
N LYS A 19 17.63 -3.48 6.72
CA LYS A 19 18.26 -4.63 7.40
C LYS A 19 17.81 -5.99 6.84
N GLY A 20 16.80 -6.02 5.96
CA GLY A 20 16.34 -7.24 5.33
C GLY A 20 15.40 -6.96 4.16
N TRP A 21 15.16 -7.96 3.32
CA TRP A 21 14.27 -7.88 2.17
C TRP A 21 12.82 -7.54 2.52
N PRO A 22 12.21 -8.05 3.62
CA PRO A 22 10.85 -7.66 3.97
C PRO A 22 10.69 -6.17 4.25
N GLN A 23 11.67 -5.55 4.93
CA GLN A 23 11.71 -4.10 5.15
C GLN A 23 11.99 -3.34 3.86
N GLU A 24 12.96 -3.83 3.07
CA GLU A 24 13.33 -3.24 1.78
C GLU A 24 12.17 -3.24 0.79
N ALA A 25 11.37 -4.30 0.75
CA ALA A 25 10.18 -4.37 -0.08
C ALA A 25 9.20 -3.24 0.25
N ALA A 26 8.90 -3.04 1.53
CA ALA A 26 8.05 -1.94 1.98
C ALA A 26 8.67 -0.57 1.67
N TYR A 27 9.96 -0.41 1.89
CA TYR A 27 10.73 0.80 1.61
C TYR A 27 10.69 1.19 0.14
N ARG A 28 10.85 0.22 -0.76
CA ARG A 28 10.77 0.46 -2.21
C ARG A 28 9.34 0.70 -2.67
N MET A 29 8.38 -0.02 -2.12
CA MET A 29 6.97 0.09 -2.51
C MET A 29 6.40 1.47 -2.24
N ILE A 30 6.62 2.05 -1.06
CA ILE A 30 6.14 3.40 -0.76
C ILE A 30 6.76 4.45 -1.68
N GLN A 31 8.03 4.29 -2.04
CA GLN A 31 8.73 5.19 -2.96
C GLN A 31 8.24 4.99 -4.41
N ASN A 32 8.06 3.74 -4.83
CA ASN A 32 7.53 3.44 -6.16
C ASN A 32 6.11 3.98 -6.35
N ASN A 33 5.30 3.96 -5.30
CA ASN A 33 3.96 4.56 -5.35
C ASN A 33 3.96 6.05 -5.61
N LEU A 34 5.04 6.75 -5.27
CA LEU A 34 5.20 8.19 -5.48
C LEU A 34 6.09 8.53 -6.68
N ASP A 35 6.53 7.52 -7.45
CA ASP A 35 7.19 7.77 -8.73
C ASP A 35 6.26 8.58 -9.64
N PRO A 36 6.73 9.64 -10.29
CA PRO A 36 5.93 10.46 -11.20
C PRO A 36 5.28 9.69 -12.36
N GLU A 37 5.81 8.51 -12.70
CA GLU A 37 5.22 7.63 -13.72
C GLU A 37 4.11 6.73 -13.16
N VAL A 38 3.91 6.72 -11.84
CA VAL A 38 2.94 5.86 -11.12
C VAL A 38 1.88 6.68 -10.42
N ALA A 39 2.29 7.71 -9.68
CA ALA A 39 1.38 8.51 -8.85
C ALA A 39 0.53 9.47 -9.69
N GLU A 40 -0.72 9.64 -9.27
CA GLU A 40 -1.65 10.59 -9.87
C GLU A 40 -1.23 12.06 -9.59
N ARG A 41 -0.83 12.35 -8.35
CA ARG A 41 -0.30 13.66 -7.92
C ARG A 41 0.78 13.45 -6.85
N PRO A 42 2.01 13.14 -7.28
CA PRO A 42 3.10 12.84 -6.34
C PRO A 42 3.43 14.00 -5.41
N GLU A 43 3.29 15.25 -5.84
CA GLU A 43 3.49 16.45 -5.03
C GLU A 43 2.57 16.52 -3.81
N ASP A 44 1.36 15.98 -3.93
CA ASP A 44 0.35 15.91 -2.86
C ASP A 44 0.37 14.55 -2.12
N LEU A 45 1.33 13.69 -2.42
CA LEU A 45 1.42 12.30 -1.94
C LEU A 45 0.26 11.41 -2.43
N VAL A 46 -0.51 11.85 -3.41
CA VAL A 46 -1.67 11.11 -3.94
C VAL A 46 -1.21 10.11 -4.98
N VAL A 47 -1.43 8.84 -4.68
CA VAL A 47 -1.07 7.73 -5.56
C VAL A 47 -2.20 7.45 -6.55
N TYR A 48 -3.43 7.39 -6.07
CA TYR A 48 -4.56 6.91 -6.86
C TYR A 48 -5.90 7.44 -6.34
N GLY A 49 -6.86 7.60 -7.28
CA GLY A 49 -8.26 7.89 -6.97
C GLY A 49 -8.52 9.24 -6.31
N GLY A 50 -7.65 10.21 -6.52
CA GLY A 50 -7.79 11.58 -6.05
C GLY A 50 -7.51 11.80 -4.56
N THR A 51 -7.63 10.77 -3.73
CA THR A 51 -7.50 10.87 -2.25
C THR A 51 -6.63 9.79 -1.62
N GLY A 52 -6.25 8.75 -2.36
CA GLY A 52 -5.41 7.64 -1.88
C GLY A 52 -3.95 8.06 -1.71
N LYS A 53 -3.55 8.43 -0.50
CA LYS A 53 -2.21 8.91 -0.17
C LYS A 53 -1.29 7.80 0.32
N ALA A 54 -0.02 7.86 -0.09
CA ALA A 54 1.02 6.98 0.43
C ALA A 54 1.43 7.32 1.88
N ALA A 55 1.38 8.59 2.24
CA ALA A 55 1.64 9.09 3.60
C ALA A 55 0.77 10.34 3.85
N ARG A 56 0.57 10.70 5.12
CA ARG A 56 -0.26 11.84 5.50
C ARG A 56 0.37 13.16 5.09
N THR A 57 1.66 13.31 5.37
CA THR A 57 2.49 14.49 5.04
C THR A 57 3.86 14.05 4.53
N TRP A 58 4.60 14.95 3.91
CA TRP A 58 5.99 14.69 3.52
C TRP A 58 6.88 14.36 4.72
N THR A 59 6.67 15.00 5.84
CA THR A 59 7.37 14.67 7.10
C THR A 59 7.05 13.25 7.58
N ASP A 60 5.81 12.82 7.46
CA ASP A 60 5.42 11.46 7.82
C ASP A 60 6.01 10.44 6.84
N PHE A 61 6.09 10.77 5.55
CA PHE A 61 6.77 9.95 4.54
C PHE A 61 8.25 9.74 4.90
N GLU A 62 8.97 10.81 5.22
CA GLU A 62 10.38 10.72 5.63
C GLU A 62 10.57 9.89 6.91
N ARG A 63 9.66 10.05 7.88
CA ARG A 63 9.66 9.24 9.11
C ARG A 63 9.40 7.76 8.86
N ILE A 64 8.50 7.44 7.94
CA ILE A 64 8.26 6.05 7.52
C ILE A 64 9.51 5.46 6.88
N LEU A 65 10.15 6.17 5.94
CA LEU A 65 11.38 5.71 5.30
C LEU A 65 12.49 5.48 6.33
N LYS A 66 12.68 6.43 7.25
CA LYS A 66 13.67 6.30 8.32
C LYS A 66 13.39 5.07 9.20
N ALA A 67 12.14 4.90 9.63
CA ALA A 67 11.74 3.76 10.45
C ALA A 67 12.01 2.42 9.74
N LEU A 68 11.74 2.32 8.44
CA LEU A 68 12.00 1.10 7.67
C LEU A 68 13.48 0.76 7.54
N LEU A 69 14.35 1.78 7.43
CA LEU A 69 15.80 1.59 7.43
C LEU A 69 16.34 1.03 8.75
N GLU A 70 15.72 1.41 9.85
CA GLU A 70 16.13 1.06 11.20
C GLU A 70 15.43 -0.20 11.75
N LEU A 71 14.33 -0.62 11.14
CA LEU A 71 13.44 -1.69 11.61
C LEU A 71 14.15 -3.05 11.68
N GLU A 72 14.06 -3.73 12.83
CA GLU A 72 14.61 -5.06 13.01
C GLU A 72 13.71 -6.17 12.40
N SER A 73 14.29 -7.37 12.26
CA SER A 73 13.57 -8.51 11.67
C SER A 73 12.40 -9.02 12.51
N ASP A 74 12.34 -8.67 13.78
CA ASP A 74 11.29 -9.03 14.74
C ASP A 74 10.47 -7.81 15.21
N GLU A 75 10.46 -6.75 14.41
CA GLU A 75 9.71 -5.53 14.66
C GLU A 75 8.69 -5.27 13.56
N THR A 76 7.61 -4.60 13.92
CA THR A 76 6.53 -4.17 13.03
C THR A 76 6.30 -2.68 13.17
N LEU A 77 6.45 -1.94 12.07
CA LEU A 77 6.09 -0.54 11.99
C LEU A 77 4.56 -0.38 11.95
N LEU A 78 4.03 0.44 12.84
CA LEU A 78 2.61 0.76 12.92
C LEU A 78 2.35 2.11 12.26
N VAL A 79 1.46 2.13 11.28
CA VAL A 79 1.08 3.33 10.53
C VAL A 79 -0.41 3.54 10.63
N GLN A 80 -0.84 4.72 11.05
CA GLN A 80 -2.25 5.10 11.12
C GLN A 80 -2.56 6.27 10.20
N SER A 81 -3.45 6.06 9.26
CA SER A 81 -3.85 7.08 8.28
C SER A 81 -2.65 7.84 7.72
N GLY A 82 -1.65 7.08 7.25
CA GLY A 82 -0.44 7.62 6.63
C GLY A 82 0.59 8.24 7.58
N ARG A 83 0.45 8.07 8.89
CA ARG A 83 1.40 8.55 9.90
C ARG A 83 2.01 7.39 10.67
N PRO A 84 3.35 7.31 10.81
CA PRO A 84 3.97 6.33 11.69
C PRO A 84 3.65 6.68 13.14
N VAL A 85 3.10 5.72 13.89
CA VAL A 85 2.63 5.94 15.26
C VAL A 85 3.39 5.10 16.28
N GLY A 86 4.17 4.13 15.86
CA GLY A 86 4.99 3.31 16.74
C GLY A 86 5.65 2.14 16.04
N ILE A 87 6.51 1.46 16.79
CA ILE A 87 7.12 0.18 16.42
C ILE A 87 6.75 -0.82 17.51
N ALA A 88 6.18 -1.95 17.10
CA ALA A 88 5.87 -3.04 18.00
C ALA A 88 6.93 -4.14 17.88
N LYS A 89 7.35 -4.71 19.01
CA LYS A 89 8.13 -5.94 19.01
C LYS A 89 7.20 -7.10 18.65
N THR A 90 7.60 -7.88 17.66
CA THR A 90 6.82 -9.00 17.11
C THR A 90 7.72 -10.23 16.96
N HIS A 91 7.67 -10.92 15.84
CA HIS A 91 8.52 -12.06 15.51
C HIS A 91 8.91 -12.02 14.02
N PRO A 92 9.94 -12.77 13.58
CA PRO A 92 10.46 -12.68 12.22
C PRO A 92 9.44 -12.96 11.10
N GLU A 93 8.43 -13.76 11.38
CA GLU A 93 7.37 -14.10 10.42
C GLU A 93 6.19 -13.12 10.43
N ALA A 94 6.18 -12.15 11.37
CA ALA A 94 5.15 -11.12 11.42
C ALA A 94 5.32 -10.12 10.25
N PRO A 95 4.23 -9.47 9.81
CA PRO A 95 4.32 -8.38 8.84
C PRO A 95 5.26 -7.27 9.34
N ARG A 96 6.11 -6.76 8.46
CA ARG A 96 7.02 -5.64 8.82
C ARG A 96 6.31 -4.31 8.95
N VAL A 97 5.14 -4.18 8.34
CA VAL A 97 4.32 -2.98 8.42
C VAL A 97 2.86 -3.36 8.62
N LEU A 98 2.19 -2.63 9.50
CA LEU A 98 0.76 -2.75 9.71
C LEU A 98 0.13 -1.36 9.54
N ILE A 99 -0.75 -1.25 8.55
CA ILE A 99 -1.44 0.00 8.26
C ILE A 99 -2.90 -0.11 8.71
N ALA A 100 -3.33 0.89 9.49
CA ALA A 100 -4.71 1.07 9.87
C ALA A 100 -5.20 2.44 9.41
N ASN A 101 -6.43 2.49 8.90
CA ASN A 101 -7.07 3.72 8.48
C ASN A 101 -8.40 3.84 9.22
N SER A 102 -8.80 5.07 9.56
CA SER A 102 -10.09 5.38 10.19
C SER A 102 -10.58 4.31 11.17
N LEU A 103 -9.88 4.14 12.27
CA LEU A 103 -10.30 3.25 13.34
C LEU A 103 -11.55 3.81 14.02
N LEU A 104 -12.73 3.54 13.44
CA LEU A 104 -14.00 3.87 14.04
C LEU A 104 -14.41 2.75 14.98
N VAL A 105 -14.52 3.09 16.25
CA VAL A 105 -15.19 2.21 17.21
C VAL A 105 -16.66 2.07 16.77
N PRO A 106 -17.24 0.88 16.70
CA PRO A 106 -18.62 0.69 16.19
C PRO A 106 -19.65 1.61 16.83
N HIS A 107 -19.49 1.93 18.11
CA HIS A 107 -20.34 2.86 18.83
C HIS A 107 -20.30 4.31 18.27
N TRP A 108 -19.22 4.70 17.64
CA TRP A 108 -19.01 6.02 17.04
C TRP A 108 -18.98 5.99 15.52
N ALA A 109 -19.25 4.86 14.91
CA ALA A 109 -19.17 4.67 13.48
C ALA A 109 -20.36 5.34 12.77
N THR A 110 -20.43 6.65 12.83
CA THR A 110 -21.40 7.48 12.13
C THR A 110 -20.74 8.21 10.96
N TRP A 111 -21.53 8.56 9.94
CA TRP A 111 -21.05 9.37 8.83
C TRP A 111 -20.54 10.75 9.27
N GLU A 112 -21.13 11.32 10.30
CA GLU A 112 -20.70 12.60 10.87
C GLU A 112 -19.28 12.50 11.44
N GLU A 113 -19.02 11.50 12.27
CA GLU A 113 -17.68 11.25 12.82
C GLU A 113 -16.67 10.93 11.72
N PHE A 114 -17.06 10.13 10.73
CA PHE A 114 -16.20 9.84 9.59
C PHE A 114 -15.80 11.12 8.85
N ARG A 115 -16.76 12.01 8.54
CA ARG A 115 -16.50 13.29 7.86
C ARG A 115 -15.64 14.24 8.70
N ARG A 116 -15.86 14.23 10.00
CA ARG A 116 -15.03 15.00 10.94
C ARG A 116 -13.57 14.55 10.90
N LEU A 117 -13.33 13.25 10.97
CA LEU A 117 -11.98 12.67 10.89
C LEU A 117 -11.34 12.91 9.52
N GLU A 118 -12.13 12.84 8.46
CA GLU A 118 -11.66 13.13 7.10
C GLU A 118 -11.18 14.58 6.98
N ALA A 119 -11.95 15.54 7.45
CA ALA A 119 -11.57 16.95 7.45
C ALA A 119 -10.30 17.23 8.25
N MET A 120 -10.03 16.42 9.28
CA MET A 120 -8.80 16.46 10.07
C MET A 120 -7.62 15.73 9.40
N GLY A 121 -7.82 15.10 8.25
CA GLY A 121 -6.81 14.26 7.59
C GLY A 121 -6.46 12.98 8.36
N LEU A 122 -7.34 12.52 9.23
CA LEU A 122 -7.16 11.32 10.05
C LEU A 122 -7.75 10.06 9.41
N THR A 123 -8.51 10.21 8.34
CA THR A 123 -8.96 9.10 7.52
C THR A 123 -8.37 9.21 6.13
N MET A 124 -8.13 8.07 5.50
CA MET A 124 -7.88 7.95 4.07
C MET A 124 -8.96 7.05 3.50
N PHE A 125 -9.62 7.49 2.47
CA PHE A 125 -10.76 6.80 1.86
C PHE A 125 -10.44 5.44 1.21
N GLY A 126 -11.43 4.86 0.56
CA GLY A 126 -11.41 3.53 -0.03
C GLY A 126 -10.34 3.26 -1.09
N GLN A 127 -9.73 4.26 -1.67
CA GLN A 127 -8.53 4.13 -2.50
C GLN A 127 -7.25 3.91 -1.68
N MET A 128 -7.43 3.68 -0.40
CA MET A 128 -6.35 3.37 0.55
C MET A 128 -5.49 2.19 0.15
N THR A 129 -6.07 1.19 -0.51
CA THR A 129 -5.30 0.03 -0.98
C THR A 129 -4.23 0.43 -1.99
N ALA A 130 -4.48 1.44 -2.80
CA ALA A 130 -3.49 1.98 -3.72
C ALA A 130 -2.47 2.88 -3.02
N GLY A 131 -2.91 3.66 -2.03
CA GLY A 131 -2.03 4.43 -1.15
C GLY A 131 -1.34 3.58 -0.08
N SER A 132 -1.88 2.39 0.20
CA SER A 132 -1.31 1.42 1.15
C SER A 132 -0.23 0.60 0.45
N TRP A 133 0.90 1.16 0.30
CA TRP A 133 2.08 0.61 -0.37
C TRP A 133 2.47 -0.83 0.04
N ILE A 134 1.91 -1.41 1.09
CA ILE A 134 2.08 -2.82 1.46
C ILE A 134 1.18 -3.78 0.69
N TYR A 135 0.14 -3.29 0.01
CA TYR A 135 -0.77 -4.10 -0.80
C TYR A 135 -0.48 -4.04 -2.30
N ILE A 136 0.45 -3.20 -2.70
CA ILE A 136 0.75 -2.99 -4.11
C ILE A 136 1.83 -3.94 -4.58
N GLY A 137 1.64 -4.50 -5.75
CA GLY A 137 2.48 -5.53 -6.35
C GLY A 137 1.63 -6.72 -6.79
N THR A 138 2.14 -7.92 -6.61
CA THR A 138 1.45 -9.16 -7.01
C THR A 138 0.36 -9.58 -6.00
N GLN A 139 0.44 -9.10 -4.78
CA GLN A 139 -0.54 -9.36 -3.74
C GLN A 139 -1.85 -8.62 -4.05
N GLY A 140 -2.99 -9.22 -3.75
CA GLY A 140 -4.31 -8.67 -4.03
C GLY A 140 -4.82 -9.06 -5.41
N ILE A 141 -4.82 -8.18 -6.39
CA ILE A 141 -5.46 -8.42 -7.69
C ILE A 141 -4.82 -9.56 -8.47
N LEU A 142 -3.51 -9.60 -8.61
CA LEU A 142 -2.83 -10.69 -9.34
C LEU A 142 -2.98 -12.01 -8.63
N GLN A 143 -2.73 -12.06 -7.33
CA GLN A 143 -2.91 -13.26 -6.52
C GLN A 143 -4.35 -13.74 -6.55
N GLY A 144 -5.31 -12.88 -6.27
CA GLY A 144 -6.73 -13.23 -6.26
C GLY A 144 -7.21 -13.71 -7.62
N THR A 145 -6.76 -13.11 -8.71
CA THR A 145 -7.07 -13.55 -10.07
C THR A 145 -6.47 -14.92 -10.34
N TYR A 146 -5.19 -15.13 -10.03
CA TYR A 146 -4.52 -16.42 -10.19
C TYR A 146 -5.22 -17.53 -9.41
N GLU A 147 -5.51 -17.29 -8.14
CA GLU A 147 -6.20 -18.27 -7.28
C GLU A 147 -7.62 -18.57 -7.78
N THR A 148 -8.35 -17.58 -8.25
CA THR A 148 -9.69 -17.75 -8.83
C THR A 148 -9.64 -18.65 -10.07
N PHE A 149 -8.72 -18.36 -11.00
CA PHE A 149 -8.55 -19.21 -12.18
C PHE A 149 -8.03 -20.60 -11.82
N GLY A 150 -7.14 -20.72 -10.84
CA GLY A 150 -6.67 -21.99 -10.33
C GLY A 150 -7.80 -22.83 -9.71
N ALA A 151 -8.65 -22.23 -8.92
CA ALA A 151 -9.83 -22.90 -8.36
C ALA A 151 -10.80 -23.34 -9.47
N CYS A 152 -11.09 -22.47 -10.42
CA CYS A 152 -11.94 -22.78 -11.57
C CYS A 152 -11.36 -23.96 -12.39
N ALA A 153 -10.06 -23.96 -12.62
CA ALA A 153 -9.38 -25.07 -13.31
C ALA A 153 -9.60 -26.40 -12.58
N ARG A 154 -9.36 -26.42 -11.28
CA ARG A 154 -9.53 -27.63 -10.45
C ARG A 154 -10.99 -28.12 -10.44
N GLU A 155 -11.93 -27.24 -10.20
CA GLU A 155 -13.33 -27.58 -9.98
C GLU A 155 -14.10 -27.90 -11.26
N ARG A 156 -13.74 -27.29 -12.39
CA ARG A 156 -14.54 -27.32 -13.61
C ARG A 156 -13.83 -27.93 -14.83
N PHE A 157 -12.50 -27.95 -14.84
CA PHE A 157 -11.73 -28.28 -16.05
C PHE A 157 -10.57 -29.28 -15.81
N GLY A 158 -10.71 -30.16 -14.82
CA GLY A 158 -9.74 -31.22 -14.57
C GLY A 158 -8.30 -30.74 -14.25
N GLY A 159 -8.19 -29.52 -13.68
CA GLY A 159 -6.92 -28.96 -13.23
C GLY A 159 -6.18 -28.08 -14.25
N SER A 160 -6.71 -27.90 -15.47
CA SER A 160 -6.03 -27.08 -16.49
C SER A 160 -6.99 -26.19 -17.27
N LEU A 161 -6.56 -24.95 -17.54
CA LEU A 161 -7.25 -24.03 -18.43
C LEU A 161 -6.55 -23.87 -19.78
N LYS A 162 -5.61 -24.75 -20.12
CA LYS A 162 -4.73 -24.63 -21.29
C LYS A 162 -5.49 -24.47 -22.61
N GLU A 163 -6.64 -25.10 -22.73
CA GLU A 163 -7.47 -25.09 -23.95
C GLU A 163 -8.69 -24.17 -23.83
N ILE A 164 -8.81 -23.45 -22.71
CA ILE A 164 -9.93 -22.55 -22.46
C ILE A 164 -9.58 -21.17 -23.01
N GLY A 165 -10.36 -20.71 -23.97
CA GLY A 165 -10.29 -19.34 -24.47
C GLY A 165 -10.66 -18.34 -23.37
N ARG A 166 -10.05 -17.14 -23.40
CA ARG A 166 -10.42 -16.04 -22.51
C ARG A 166 -11.11 -14.93 -23.31
N ALA A 167 -12.19 -14.41 -22.76
CA ALA A 167 -12.76 -13.16 -23.23
C ALA A 167 -12.07 -12.00 -22.48
N SER A 168 -11.69 -10.96 -23.22
CA SER A 168 -11.22 -9.71 -22.64
C SER A 168 -12.43 -8.80 -22.43
N CYS A 169 -12.62 -8.30 -21.22
CA CYS A 169 -13.65 -7.30 -20.92
C CYS A 169 -13.42 -5.95 -21.63
N ARG A 170 -12.37 -5.84 -22.43
CA ARG A 170 -12.06 -4.66 -23.25
C ARG A 170 -12.42 -4.80 -24.72
N GLU A 171 -12.91 -5.92 -25.15
CA GLU A 171 -13.58 -5.95 -26.45
C GLU A 171 -14.94 -5.30 -26.33
N ARG A 172 -14.94 -4.17 -26.82
CA ARG A 172 -15.95 -3.17 -26.79
C ARG A 172 -17.17 -3.37 -27.60
N VAL A 173 -18.01 -2.83 -27.07
CA VAL A 173 -19.15 -2.14 -27.70
C VAL A 173 -18.67 -1.02 -28.62
#